data_263ea69604aaa48dcd97c1f6f27aa885
#
_entry.id   263ea69604aaa48dcd97c1f6f27aa885
#
_cell.length_a   1.000
_cell.length_b   1.000
_cell.length_c   1.000
_cell.angle_alpha   90.00
_cell.angle_beta   90.00
_cell.angle_gamma   90.00
#
_symmetry.space_group_name_H-M   'P 1'
#
loop_
_entity.id
_entity.type
_entity.pdbx_description
1 polymer ?
#
loop_
_entity_poly.entity_id
_entity_poly.type
_entity_poly.pdbx_seq_one_letter_code
_entity_poly.pdbx_strand_id
1 'polypeptide(L)'
;MAEQDINEQVIERLKEGAGHIINMFKSVFNTPIGMDGRRALTFTAAIAGYACHQAVKAEHGTFAVVTTNDGRNFYFGDDLNKYLLENNMNVVGFFTAVSGIGHETVLQIVKDCALAVGKDQHTVCGFNPNILYKEISECWDGIFENMTSRFCEKPSEWPVLFGIVAQNILIMSIDGGAPKDEASMVAIESAVYMSKMDCDSVLKNG
;
A
#
# COMPACT_ATOMS: atom_id res chain seq x y z
N MET A 1 15.43 -21.39 1.14
CA MET A 1 15.33 -20.29 0.17
C MET A 1 16.16 -19.16 0.74
N ALA A 2 17.12 -18.63 -0.03
CA ALA A 2 18.00 -17.56 0.46
C ALA A 2 17.13 -16.31 0.75
N GLU A 3 17.20 -15.81 1.99
CA GLU A 3 16.78 -14.45 2.31
C GLU A 3 17.48 -13.51 1.33
N GLN A 4 16.70 -12.82 0.52
CA GLN A 4 17.27 -11.81 -0.38
C GLN A 4 17.61 -10.59 0.49
N ASP A 5 18.84 -10.53 0.96
CA ASP A 5 19.37 -9.28 1.49
C ASP A 5 19.33 -8.23 0.38
N ILE A 6 18.43 -7.27 0.54
CA ILE A 6 18.41 -6.06 -0.30
C ILE A 6 19.69 -5.31 0.05
N ASN A 7 20.63 -5.25 -0.89
CA ASN A 7 21.89 -4.60 -0.65
C ASN A 7 21.74 -3.07 -0.58
N GLU A 8 22.74 -2.39 -0.05
CA GLU A 8 22.73 -0.94 0.20
C GLU A 8 22.50 -0.14 -1.11
N GLN A 9 23.01 -0.60 -2.24
CA GLN A 9 22.83 0.05 -3.54
C GLN A 9 21.38 0.00 -4.03
N VAL A 10 20.69 -1.11 -3.79
CA VAL A 10 19.25 -1.23 -4.09
C VAL A 10 18.45 -0.25 -3.25
N ILE A 11 18.75 -0.17 -1.95
CA ILE A 11 18.06 0.76 -1.04
C ILE A 11 18.24 2.22 -1.49
N GLU A 12 19.45 2.63 -1.87
CA GLU A 12 19.69 3.99 -2.33
C GLU A 12 18.95 4.31 -3.64
N ARG A 13 18.92 3.38 -4.60
CA ARG A 13 18.13 3.52 -5.83
C ARG A 13 16.63 3.65 -5.54
N LEU A 14 16.09 2.84 -4.62
CA LEU A 14 14.69 2.91 -4.22
C LEU A 14 14.35 4.21 -3.48
N LYS A 15 15.25 4.73 -2.65
CA LYS A 15 15.08 6.02 -2.00
C LYS A 15 15.07 7.18 -3.03
N GLU A 16 15.90 7.13 -4.05
CA GLU A 16 15.88 8.10 -5.15
C GLU A 16 14.50 8.08 -5.85
N GLY A 17 14.03 6.88 -6.24
CA GLY A 17 12.71 6.71 -6.83
C GLY A 17 11.58 7.20 -5.94
N ALA A 18 11.63 6.89 -4.65
CA ALA A 18 10.67 7.37 -3.68
C ALA A 18 10.65 8.91 -3.58
N GLY A 19 11.82 9.56 -3.64
CA GLY A 19 11.93 11.01 -3.65
C GLY A 19 11.20 11.64 -4.85
N HIS A 20 11.31 11.06 -6.04
CA HIS A 20 10.59 11.51 -7.23
C HIS A 20 9.06 11.36 -7.07
N ILE A 21 8.61 10.22 -6.56
CA ILE A 21 7.18 9.96 -6.34
C ILE A 21 6.61 10.89 -5.26
N ILE A 22 7.34 11.12 -4.16
CA ILE A 22 6.92 12.03 -3.09
C ILE A 22 6.75 13.46 -3.63
N ASN A 23 7.67 13.94 -4.45
CA ASN A 23 7.58 15.28 -5.04
C ASN A 23 6.36 15.40 -5.98
N MET A 24 6.03 14.35 -6.72
CA MET A 24 4.81 14.29 -7.51
C MET A 24 3.57 14.37 -6.62
N PHE A 25 3.50 13.58 -5.55
CA PHE A 25 2.36 13.59 -4.62
C PHE A 25 2.20 14.92 -3.89
N LYS A 26 3.30 15.59 -3.52
CA LYS A 26 3.23 16.94 -2.94
C LYS A 26 2.52 17.92 -3.87
N SER A 27 2.72 17.82 -5.19
CA SER A 27 2.02 18.69 -6.14
C SER A 27 0.56 18.30 -6.33
N VAL A 28 0.21 17.02 -6.28
CA VAL A 28 -1.16 16.51 -6.46
C VAL A 28 -2.04 16.78 -5.23
N PHE A 29 -1.52 16.55 -4.01
CA PHE A 29 -2.27 16.70 -2.76
C PHE A 29 -2.14 18.07 -2.11
N ASN A 30 -1.45 19.02 -2.75
CA ASN A 30 -1.35 20.38 -2.25
C ASN A 30 -2.66 21.14 -2.51
N THR A 31 -3.21 21.71 -1.45
CA THR A 31 -4.41 22.56 -1.49
C THR A 31 -4.03 24.00 -1.14
N PRO A 32 -4.90 25.00 -1.37
CA PRO A 32 -4.65 26.37 -0.98
C PRO A 32 -4.37 26.58 0.51
N ILE A 33 -4.76 25.64 1.36
CA ILE A 33 -4.55 25.68 2.82
C ILE A 33 -3.46 24.69 3.29
N GLY A 34 -2.74 24.06 2.36
CA GLY A 34 -1.69 23.08 2.64
C GLY A 34 -2.00 21.69 2.07
N MET A 35 -1.16 20.72 2.37
CA MET A 35 -1.35 19.34 1.90
C MET A 35 -2.49 18.65 2.67
N ASP A 36 -3.41 17.99 1.95
CA ASP A 36 -4.37 17.07 2.56
C ASP A 36 -3.64 15.79 3.03
N GLY A 37 -3.08 15.85 4.22
CA GLY A 37 -2.23 14.81 4.77
C GLY A 37 -2.96 13.47 4.94
N ARG A 38 -4.24 13.48 5.31
CA ARG A 38 -5.02 12.24 5.49
C ARG A 38 -5.25 11.55 4.15
N ARG A 39 -5.66 12.29 3.13
CA ARG A 39 -5.89 11.76 1.78
C ARG A 39 -4.57 11.27 1.17
N ALA A 40 -3.50 12.06 1.27
CA ALA A 40 -2.19 11.68 0.79
C ALA A 40 -1.67 10.40 1.45
N LEU A 41 -1.82 10.28 2.76
CA LEU A 41 -1.42 9.09 3.51
C LEU A 41 -2.24 7.86 3.14
N THR A 42 -3.57 7.98 3.11
CA THR A 42 -4.46 6.87 2.71
C THR A 42 -4.11 6.38 1.31
N PHE A 43 -3.94 7.29 0.36
CA PHE A 43 -3.64 6.95 -1.03
C PHE A 43 -2.26 6.29 -1.18
N THR A 44 -1.21 6.85 -0.57
CA THR A 44 0.15 6.32 -0.69
C THR A 44 0.32 4.97 0.01
N ALA A 45 -0.32 4.79 1.16
CA ALA A 45 -0.32 3.50 1.85
C ALA A 45 -1.13 2.44 1.07
N ALA A 46 -2.25 2.83 0.48
CA ALA A 46 -3.04 1.96 -0.38
C ALA A 46 -2.24 1.49 -1.62
N ILE A 47 -1.47 2.39 -2.27
CA ILE A 47 -0.57 2.01 -3.37
C ILE A 47 0.50 1.01 -2.89
N ALA A 48 1.06 1.19 -1.70
CA ALA A 48 2.05 0.25 -1.17
C ALA A 48 1.45 -1.16 -0.98
N GLY A 49 0.20 -1.23 -0.49
CA GLY A 49 -0.54 -2.50 -0.42
C GLY A 49 -0.83 -3.10 -1.81
N TYR A 50 -1.25 -2.27 -2.75
CA TYR A 50 -1.49 -2.68 -4.13
C TYR A 50 -0.21 -3.17 -4.82
N ALA A 51 0.94 -2.55 -4.55
CA ALA A 51 2.24 -2.97 -5.04
C ALA A 51 2.60 -4.39 -4.57
N CYS A 52 2.22 -4.80 -3.34
CA CYS A 52 2.36 -6.18 -2.88
C CYS A 52 1.58 -7.14 -3.77
N HIS A 53 0.32 -6.83 -4.07
CA HIS A 53 -0.52 -7.63 -4.94
C HIS A 53 0.08 -7.76 -6.35
N GLN A 54 0.50 -6.65 -6.95
CA GLN A 54 1.09 -6.62 -8.28
C GLN A 54 2.43 -7.38 -8.33
N ALA A 55 3.25 -7.28 -7.29
CA ALA A 55 4.51 -8.02 -7.20
C ALA A 55 4.27 -9.54 -7.20
N VAL A 56 3.31 -10.02 -6.40
CA VAL A 56 2.93 -11.45 -6.38
C VAL A 56 2.43 -11.91 -7.75
N LYS A 57 1.59 -11.12 -8.43
CA LYS A 57 1.11 -11.43 -9.79
C LYS A 57 2.27 -11.52 -10.79
N ALA A 58 3.17 -10.55 -10.77
CA ALA A 58 4.30 -10.49 -11.70
C ALA A 58 5.33 -11.61 -11.47
N GLU A 59 5.47 -12.09 -10.24
CA GLU A 59 6.33 -13.23 -9.89
C GLU A 59 5.62 -14.59 -9.99
N HIS A 60 4.39 -14.63 -10.54
CA HIS A 60 3.58 -15.85 -10.67
C HIS A 60 3.32 -16.55 -9.33
N GLY A 61 3.23 -15.78 -8.24
CA GLY A 61 2.89 -16.29 -6.92
C GLY A 61 1.42 -16.72 -6.82
N THR A 62 1.08 -17.33 -5.71
CA THR A 62 -0.23 -17.94 -5.48
C THR A 62 -1.11 -17.10 -4.57
N PHE A 63 -2.41 -17.12 -4.84
CA PHE A 63 -3.44 -16.49 -4.01
C PHE A 63 -4.52 -17.50 -3.64
N ALA A 64 -5.05 -17.39 -2.44
CA ALA A 64 -6.38 -17.87 -2.10
C ALA A 64 -7.39 -16.79 -2.47
N VAL A 65 -8.33 -17.10 -3.37
CA VAL A 65 -9.31 -16.13 -3.86
C VAL A 65 -10.66 -16.35 -3.17
N VAL A 66 -11.20 -15.28 -2.63
CA VAL A 66 -12.57 -15.25 -2.08
C VAL A 66 -13.43 -14.39 -3.00
N THR A 67 -14.43 -15.02 -3.61
CA THR A 67 -15.41 -14.31 -4.46
C THR A 67 -16.65 -13.98 -3.63
N THR A 68 -17.04 -12.71 -3.61
CA THR A 68 -18.26 -12.24 -2.94
C THR A 68 -19.50 -12.47 -3.79
N ASN A 69 -20.69 -12.37 -3.20
CA ASN A 69 -21.98 -12.62 -3.91
C ASN A 69 -22.21 -11.66 -5.08
N ASP A 70 -21.59 -10.48 -5.07
CA ASP A 70 -21.64 -9.49 -6.14
C ASP A 70 -20.54 -9.69 -7.22
N GLY A 71 -19.78 -10.80 -7.12
CA GLY A 71 -18.77 -11.19 -8.11
C GLY A 71 -17.40 -10.52 -7.94
N ARG A 72 -17.16 -9.75 -6.88
CA ARG A 72 -15.84 -9.19 -6.60
C ARG A 72 -14.92 -10.26 -6.03
N ASN A 73 -13.67 -10.26 -6.47
CA ASN A 73 -12.64 -11.14 -5.97
C ASN A 73 -11.73 -10.41 -4.98
N PHE A 74 -11.37 -11.13 -3.92
CA PHE A 74 -10.41 -10.69 -2.93
C PHE A 74 -9.32 -11.74 -2.75
N TYR A 75 -8.10 -11.30 -2.59
CA TYR A 75 -6.90 -12.12 -2.64
C TYR A 75 -6.22 -12.21 -1.29
N PHE A 76 -5.87 -13.42 -0.90
CA PHE A 76 -5.20 -13.73 0.35
C PHE A 76 -4.07 -14.73 0.06
N GLY A 77 -3.16 -14.92 0.99
CA GLY A 77 -2.16 -15.97 0.91
C GLY A 77 -0.79 -15.57 1.44
N ASP A 78 0.05 -16.57 1.63
CA ASP A 78 1.38 -16.41 2.23
C ASP A 78 2.31 -15.57 1.32
N ASP A 79 2.22 -15.73 -0.01
CA ASP A 79 3.02 -14.94 -0.93
C ASP A 79 2.71 -13.43 -0.82
N LEU A 80 1.43 -13.08 -0.57
CA LEU A 80 1.03 -11.70 -0.31
C LEU A 80 1.52 -11.21 1.06
N ASN A 81 1.35 -12.04 2.10
CA ASN A 81 1.78 -11.72 3.45
C ASN A 81 3.29 -11.51 3.55
N LYS A 82 4.05 -12.24 2.75
CA LYS A 82 5.50 -12.09 2.63
C LYS A 82 5.92 -10.64 2.38
N TYR A 83 5.28 -9.94 1.44
CA TYR A 83 5.57 -8.54 1.13
C TYR A 83 4.90 -7.56 2.08
N LEU A 84 3.73 -7.92 2.57
CA LEU A 84 2.92 -7.04 3.39
C LEU A 84 3.37 -7.02 4.86
N LEU A 85 3.74 -8.19 5.43
CA LEU A 85 3.88 -8.40 6.87
C LEU A 85 5.20 -9.08 7.32
N GLU A 86 5.82 -9.93 6.48
CA GLU A 86 6.79 -10.92 7.00
C GLU A 86 8.24 -10.64 6.62
N ASN A 87 8.52 -10.10 5.42
CA ASN A 87 9.89 -9.80 5.01
C ASN A 87 10.51 -8.71 5.88
N ASN A 88 11.84 -8.66 5.95
CA ASN A 88 12.58 -7.64 6.68
C ASN A 88 12.24 -6.21 6.23
N MET A 89 11.83 -6.04 4.97
CA MET A 89 11.40 -4.77 4.38
C MET A 89 9.95 -4.87 3.90
N ASN A 90 9.06 -5.33 4.78
CA ASN A 90 7.64 -5.41 4.49
C ASN A 90 6.94 -4.06 4.65
N VAL A 91 5.82 -3.89 3.95
CA VAL A 91 5.09 -2.61 3.90
C VAL A 91 4.62 -2.17 5.28
N VAL A 92 4.04 -3.07 6.08
CA VAL A 92 3.57 -2.73 7.43
C VAL A 92 4.73 -2.43 8.36
N GLY A 93 5.89 -3.08 8.16
CA GLY A 93 7.13 -2.80 8.89
C GLY A 93 7.60 -1.35 8.75
N PHE A 94 7.45 -0.73 7.57
CA PHE A 94 7.76 0.69 7.39
C PHE A 94 6.89 1.59 8.27
N PHE A 95 5.62 1.25 8.48
CA PHE A 95 4.70 2.05 9.29
C PHE A 95 4.94 1.83 10.79
N THR A 96 5.13 0.59 11.20
CA THR A 96 5.39 0.24 12.62
C THR A 96 6.73 0.77 13.10
N ALA A 97 7.74 0.87 12.24
CA ALA A 97 9.02 1.48 12.56
C ALA A 97 8.90 2.98 12.93
N VAL A 98 7.92 3.68 12.35
CA VAL A 98 7.62 5.08 12.69
C VAL A 98 6.78 5.15 13.96
N SER A 99 5.72 4.36 14.05
CA SER A 99 4.71 4.47 15.13
C SER A 99 5.10 3.77 16.42
N GLY A 100 5.76 2.65 16.33
CA GLY A 100 5.94 1.73 17.46
C GLY A 100 4.67 0.94 17.81
N ILE A 101 3.66 0.91 16.92
CA ILE A 101 2.45 0.09 17.11
C ILE A 101 2.86 -1.37 17.27
N GLY A 102 2.34 -2.01 18.32
CA GLY A 102 2.65 -3.39 18.66
C GLY A 102 2.05 -4.41 17.69
N HIS A 103 2.67 -5.58 17.62
CA HIS A 103 2.27 -6.67 16.73
C HIS A 103 0.81 -7.11 16.89
N GLU A 104 0.29 -7.15 18.12
CA GLU A 104 -1.11 -7.53 18.39
C GLU A 104 -2.11 -6.56 17.74
N THR A 105 -1.83 -5.26 17.80
CA THR A 105 -2.66 -4.24 17.15
C THR A 105 -2.63 -4.40 15.62
N VAL A 106 -1.46 -4.68 15.05
CA VAL A 106 -1.33 -4.96 13.61
C VAL A 106 -2.17 -6.16 13.22
N LEU A 107 -2.09 -7.27 13.97
CA LEU A 107 -2.88 -8.48 13.70
C LEU A 107 -4.38 -8.21 13.81
N GLN A 108 -4.81 -7.37 14.75
CA GLN A 108 -6.22 -6.99 14.87
C GLN A 108 -6.68 -6.20 13.63
N ILE A 109 -5.89 -5.22 13.16
CA ILE A 109 -6.20 -4.47 11.93
C ILE A 109 -6.29 -5.41 10.72
N VAL A 110 -5.34 -6.33 10.57
CA VAL A 110 -5.34 -7.32 9.47
C VAL A 110 -6.62 -8.17 9.50
N LYS A 111 -7.02 -8.63 10.69
CA LYS A 111 -8.24 -9.40 10.89
C LYS A 111 -9.49 -8.59 10.57
N ASP A 112 -9.56 -7.35 11.03
CA ASP A 112 -10.71 -6.48 10.79
C ASP A 112 -10.85 -6.14 9.30
N CYS A 113 -9.74 -5.87 8.60
CA CYS A 113 -9.72 -5.71 7.15
C CYS A 113 -10.21 -6.97 6.44
N ALA A 114 -9.77 -8.16 6.86
CA ALA A 114 -10.21 -9.42 6.27
C ALA A 114 -11.72 -9.66 6.47
N LEU A 115 -12.27 -9.31 7.63
CA LEU A 115 -13.69 -9.39 7.94
C LEU A 115 -14.54 -8.32 7.23
N ALA A 116 -13.92 -7.24 6.79
CA ALA A 116 -14.58 -6.14 6.07
C ALA A 116 -14.70 -6.38 4.56
N VAL A 117 -13.94 -7.34 4.04
CA VAL A 117 -13.95 -7.71 2.62
C VAL A 117 -15.36 -7.99 2.13
N GLY A 118 -15.76 -7.36 1.02
CA GLY A 118 -17.08 -7.53 0.40
C GLY A 118 -18.25 -6.84 1.09
N LYS A 119 -18.02 -6.09 2.15
CA LYS A 119 -19.10 -5.30 2.80
C LYS A 119 -19.25 -3.95 2.10
N ASP A 120 -20.45 -3.69 1.55
CA ASP A 120 -20.73 -2.48 0.75
C ASP A 120 -20.61 -1.17 1.53
N GLN A 121 -20.79 -1.20 2.84
CA GLN A 121 -20.71 0.00 3.70
C GLN A 121 -19.30 0.21 4.32
N HIS A 122 -18.36 -0.68 4.02
CA HIS A 122 -17.02 -0.52 4.55
C HIS A 122 -16.30 0.67 3.87
N THR A 123 -15.66 1.48 4.69
CA THR A 123 -14.78 2.55 4.23
C THR A 123 -13.38 2.32 4.75
N VAL A 124 -12.39 2.50 3.91
CA VAL A 124 -10.98 2.52 4.34
C VAL A 124 -10.66 3.93 4.78
N CYS A 125 -10.51 4.12 6.08
CA CYS A 125 -10.21 5.43 6.67
C CYS A 125 -11.18 6.56 6.27
N GLY A 126 -12.44 6.21 5.98
CA GLY A 126 -13.46 7.16 5.51
C GLY A 126 -13.55 7.31 4.00
N PHE A 127 -12.71 6.63 3.22
CA PHE A 127 -12.77 6.61 1.76
C PHE A 127 -13.48 5.35 1.26
N ASN A 128 -14.23 5.50 0.17
CA ASN A 128 -14.82 4.34 -0.51
C ASN A 128 -13.69 3.51 -1.17
N PRO A 129 -13.52 2.22 -0.79
CA PRO A 129 -12.41 1.42 -1.29
C PRO A 129 -12.47 1.21 -2.81
N ASN A 130 -13.65 1.14 -3.42
CA ASN A 130 -13.78 0.96 -4.87
C ASN A 130 -13.33 2.21 -5.64
N ILE A 131 -13.61 3.40 -5.12
CA ILE A 131 -13.15 4.67 -5.72
C ILE A 131 -11.63 4.77 -5.57
N LEU A 132 -11.12 4.56 -4.35
CA LEU A 132 -9.69 4.58 -4.06
C LEU A 132 -8.93 3.57 -4.95
N TYR A 133 -9.50 2.38 -5.10
CA TYR A 133 -8.95 1.34 -5.93
C TYR A 133 -8.90 1.74 -7.42
N LYS A 134 -9.99 2.29 -7.96
CA LYS A 134 -10.05 2.78 -9.35
C LYS A 134 -8.98 3.86 -9.59
N GLU A 135 -8.86 4.84 -8.70
CA GLU A 135 -7.83 5.88 -8.76
C GLU A 135 -6.41 5.27 -8.78
N ILE A 136 -6.16 4.26 -7.95
CA ILE A 136 -4.85 3.59 -7.87
C ILE A 136 -4.56 2.79 -9.14
N SER A 137 -5.51 2.01 -9.64
CA SER A 137 -5.30 1.19 -10.85
C SER A 137 -5.04 2.05 -12.08
N GLU A 138 -5.78 3.15 -12.25
CA GLU A 138 -5.56 4.12 -13.33
C GLU A 138 -4.17 4.78 -13.24
N CYS A 139 -3.72 5.09 -12.02
CA CYS A 139 -2.37 5.63 -11.80
C CYS A 139 -1.28 4.57 -12.01
N TRP A 140 -1.56 3.31 -11.70
CA TRP A 140 -0.58 2.24 -11.80
C TRP A 140 -0.14 2.05 -13.25
N ASP A 141 -1.07 1.86 -14.16
CA ASP A 141 -0.80 1.60 -15.57
C ASP A 141 -0.11 2.77 -16.28
N GLY A 142 -0.34 4.01 -15.83
CA GLY A 142 0.21 5.21 -16.47
C GLY A 142 1.50 5.72 -15.84
N ILE A 143 1.53 5.85 -14.52
CA ILE A 143 2.59 6.56 -13.80
C ILE A 143 3.51 5.59 -13.07
N PHE A 144 2.94 4.63 -12.34
CA PHE A 144 3.72 3.80 -11.44
C PHE A 144 4.47 2.69 -12.16
N GLU A 145 3.95 2.16 -13.26
CA GLU A 145 4.67 1.23 -14.13
C GLU A 145 5.95 1.89 -14.68
N ASN A 146 5.87 3.15 -15.04
CA ASN A 146 7.04 3.90 -15.50
C ASN A 146 8.06 4.15 -14.38
N MET A 147 7.60 4.45 -13.15
CA MET A 147 8.47 4.64 -11.99
C MET A 147 9.11 3.32 -11.55
N THR A 148 8.34 2.24 -11.51
CA THR A 148 8.88 0.91 -11.16
C THR A 148 9.88 0.41 -12.18
N SER A 149 9.64 0.57 -13.49
CA SER A 149 10.58 0.18 -14.54
C SER A 149 11.88 0.97 -14.50
N ARG A 150 11.86 2.20 -13.99
CA ARG A 150 13.03 3.06 -13.87
C ARG A 150 13.86 2.77 -12.61
N PHE A 151 13.21 2.51 -11.48
CA PHE A 151 13.85 2.43 -10.16
C PHE A 151 13.85 1.03 -9.55
N CYS A 152 13.19 0.05 -10.16
CA CYS A 152 13.15 -1.33 -9.70
C CYS A 152 13.69 -2.27 -10.79
N GLU A 153 14.50 -3.25 -10.39
CA GLU A 153 14.99 -4.29 -11.29
C GLU A 153 14.07 -5.50 -11.33
N LYS A 154 13.28 -5.68 -10.28
CA LYS A 154 12.40 -6.84 -10.11
C LYS A 154 11.11 -6.46 -9.36
N PRO A 155 10.02 -7.23 -9.57
CA PRO A 155 8.73 -6.94 -8.94
C PRO A 155 8.76 -6.92 -7.41
N SER A 156 9.59 -7.74 -6.77
CA SER A 156 9.76 -7.76 -5.31
C SER A 156 10.27 -6.45 -4.70
N GLU A 157 10.79 -5.54 -5.50
CA GLU A 157 11.22 -4.21 -5.07
C GLU A 157 10.09 -3.17 -5.06
N TRP A 158 8.97 -3.43 -5.77
CA TRP A 158 7.84 -2.50 -5.82
C TRP A 158 7.22 -2.21 -4.45
N PRO A 159 6.93 -3.23 -3.62
CA PRO A 159 6.43 -2.99 -2.26
C PRO A 159 7.37 -2.14 -1.41
N VAL A 160 8.68 -2.33 -1.57
CA VAL A 160 9.69 -1.57 -0.83
C VAL A 160 9.71 -0.11 -1.28
N LEU A 161 9.71 0.15 -2.60
CA LEU A 161 9.66 1.50 -3.16
C LEU A 161 8.46 2.29 -2.62
N PHE A 162 7.26 1.72 -2.74
CA PHE A 162 6.03 2.38 -2.28
C PHE A 162 5.90 2.38 -0.76
N GLY A 163 6.46 1.40 -0.05
CA GLY A 163 6.60 1.40 1.41
C GLY A 163 7.41 2.60 1.91
N ILE A 164 8.56 2.90 1.26
CA ILE A 164 9.37 4.09 1.55
C ILE A 164 8.58 5.37 1.28
N VAL A 165 7.86 5.46 0.17
CA VAL A 165 7.00 6.61 -0.16
C VAL A 165 5.97 6.85 0.95
N ALA A 166 5.20 5.82 1.29
CA ALA A 166 4.13 5.92 2.28
C ALA A 166 4.68 6.22 3.68
N GLN A 167 5.84 5.65 4.06
CA GLN A 167 6.52 5.97 5.32
C GLN A 167 6.88 7.46 5.41
N ASN A 168 7.43 8.03 4.35
CA ASN A 168 7.76 9.47 4.34
C ASN A 168 6.51 10.35 4.44
N ILE A 169 5.42 10.00 3.74
CA ILE A 169 4.15 10.72 3.87
C ILE A 169 3.56 10.58 5.29
N LEU A 170 3.69 9.40 5.92
CA LEU A 170 3.31 9.19 7.32
C LEU A 170 4.10 10.12 8.25
N ILE A 171 5.42 10.18 8.11
CA ILE A 171 6.28 11.08 8.90
C ILE A 171 5.84 12.54 8.70
N MET A 172 5.67 12.97 7.46
CA MET A 172 5.21 14.33 7.14
C MET A 172 3.82 14.64 7.74
N SER A 173 2.92 13.67 7.78
CA SER A 173 1.60 13.83 8.38
C SER A 173 1.69 14.02 9.90
N ILE A 174 2.55 13.25 10.55
CA ILE A 174 2.81 13.36 12.00
C ILE A 174 3.47 14.70 12.33
N ASP A 175 4.49 15.11 11.58
CA ASP A 175 5.17 16.40 11.73
C ASP A 175 4.21 17.57 11.48
N GLY A 176 3.21 17.37 10.62
CA GLY A 176 2.11 18.30 10.36
C GLY A 176 1.02 18.34 11.46
N GLY A 177 1.16 17.53 12.51
CA GLY A 177 0.29 17.55 13.69
C GLY A 177 -0.75 16.41 13.73
N ALA A 178 -0.72 15.45 12.81
CA ALA A 178 -1.58 14.26 12.91
C ALA A 178 -1.18 13.40 14.12
N PRO A 179 -2.14 12.88 14.92
CA PRO A 179 -1.84 11.96 16.00
C PRO A 179 -1.13 10.72 15.46
N LYS A 180 0.02 10.40 16.04
CA LYS A 180 0.95 9.36 15.54
C LYS A 180 0.28 8.00 15.38
N ASP A 181 -0.44 7.55 16.40
CA ASP A 181 -1.09 6.23 16.39
C ASP A 181 -2.23 6.18 15.36
N GLU A 182 -3.05 7.25 15.29
CA GLU A 182 -4.15 7.35 14.32
C GLU A 182 -3.60 7.33 12.88
N ALA A 183 -2.61 8.16 12.58
CA ALA A 183 -1.99 8.21 11.25
C ALA A 183 -1.40 6.85 10.85
N SER A 184 -0.77 6.16 11.79
CA SER A 184 -0.18 4.84 11.52
C SER A 184 -1.23 3.75 11.32
N MET A 185 -2.33 3.78 12.09
CA MET A 185 -3.48 2.87 11.85
C MET A 185 -4.09 3.10 10.47
N VAL A 186 -4.25 4.37 10.07
CA VAL A 186 -4.71 4.74 8.71
C VAL A 186 -3.81 4.13 7.64
N ALA A 187 -2.49 4.23 7.79
CA ALA A 187 -1.55 3.68 6.82
C ALA A 187 -1.64 2.14 6.75
N ILE A 188 -1.66 1.46 7.90
CA ILE A 188 -1.73 0.00 7.97
C ILE A 188 -3.05 -0.50 7.37
N GLU A 189 -4.19 0.06 7.78
CA GLU A 189 -5.52 -0.32 7.27
C GLU A 189 -5.60 -0.16 5.74
N SER A 190 -5.13 0.98 5.23
CA SER A 190 -5.15 1.27 3.79
C SER A 190 -4.31 0.26 3.00
N ALA A 191 -3.09 -0.02 3.44
CA ALA A 191 -2.22 -0.98 2.76
C ALA A 191 -2.78 -2.40 2.82
N VAL A 192 -3.23 -2.84 4.00
CA VAL A 192 -3.76 -4.21 4.20
C VAL A 192 -5.00 -4.43 3.36
N TYR A 193 -5.94 -3.48 3.35
CA TYR A 193 -7.18 -3.64 2.58
C TYR A 193 -6.90 -3.66 1.08
N MET A 194 -6.11 -2.69 0.58
CA MET A 194 -5.84 -2.57 -0.86
C MET A 194 -4.97 -3.70 -1.41
N SER A 195 -4.13 -4.34 -0.58
CA SER A 195 -3.39 -5.52 -1.00
C SER A 195 -4.28 -6.70 -1.41
N LYS A 196 -5.53 -6.71 -0.95
CA LYS A 196 -6.50 -7.79 -1.17
C LYS A 196 -7.45 -7.55 -2.34
N MET A 197 -7.48 -6.36 -2.92
CA MET A 197 -8.39 -6.01 -4.01
C MET A 197 -7.81 -6.35 -5.39
N ASP A 198 -8.68 -6.75 -6.31
CA ASP A 198 -8.31 -7.04 -7.71
C ASP A 198 -8.85 -6.00 -8.68
N CYS A 199 -7.97 -5.58 -9.61
CA CYS A 199 -8.30 -4.67 -10.69
C CYS A 199 -9.41 -5.17 -11.61
N ASP A 200 -9.30 -6.40 -12.03
CA ASP A 200 -10.08 -6.91 -13.15
C ASP A 200 -11.56 -7.13 -12.78
N SER A 201 -11.88 -7.29 -11.49
CA SER A 201 -13.24 -7.53 -11.04
C SER A 201 -14.04 -6.27 -10.76
N VAL A 202 -13.40 -5.18 -10.37
CA VAL A 202 -14.07 -3.91 -10.06
C VAL A 202 -14.46 -3.16 -11.34
N LEU A 203 -13.63 -3.21 -12.38
CA LEU A 203 -13.88 -2.52 -13.65
C LEU A 203 -14.98 -3.17 -14.52
N LYS A 204 -15.32 -4.45 -14.26
CA LYS A 204 -16.36 -5.15 -15.01
C LYS A 204 -17.78 -4.90 -14.52
N ASN A 205 -17.95 -4.30 -13.34
CA ASN A 205 -19.23 -4.10 -12.66
C ASN A 205 -19.58 -2.59 -12.44
N GLY A 206 -18.83 -1.67 -13.08
CA GLY A 206 -19.03 -0.23 -12.96
C GLY A 206 -19.67 0.44 -14.16
#